data_1ca75a32fa4cf9064a0cb0c685a17a86
#
_entry.id   1ca75a32fa4cf9064a0cb0c685a17a86
#
_cell.length_a   1.000
_cell.length_b   1.000
_cell.length_c   1.000
_cell.angle_alpha   90.00
_cell.angle_beta   90.00
_cell.angle_gamma   90.00
#
_symmetry.space_group_name_H-M   'P 1'
#
loop_
_entity.id
_entity.type
_entity.pdbx_description
1 polymer ?
#
loop_
_entity_poly.entity_id
_entity_poly.type
_entity_poly.pdbx_seq_one_letter_code
_entity_poly.pdbx_strand_id
1 'polypeptide(L)'
;GSLQQCMAHLVRGGEWDAVGPVVASVEDRVLESAFTVMNRARREGPVLEQMTLPQPHGGLGLRRTSPLDGRAAYLSAAAQAQQAMADGPAAFRPFEGASGDTLRLRWEALHGEGNGLWGDEVRAADAASMPTIAQAQRTCGRQVAAKRYEALLASYNAASGDGRRALARLRSCACHASAAWLTVLPTSRALELKTEEFRAAMQHRLGLAPLPANAVGLPCSCRALVTAADSDHAMVCSSVQGQSSMRHDILKGILRRIVHRAGVASTLEP
;
A
#
# COMPACT_ATOMS: atom_id res chain seq x y z
N GLY A 1 -9.14 15.69 8.54
CA GLY A 1 -8.19 14.60 8.69
C GLY A 1 -8.75 13.30 8.16
N SER A 2 -7.92 12.45 7.57
CA SER A 2 -8.41 11.16 7.07
C SER A 2 -8.71 10.21 8.24
N LEU A 3 -9.64 9.26 8.05
CA LEU A 3 -9.93 8.21 9.02
C LEU A 3 -8.65 7.49 9.48
N GLN A 4 -7.72 7.25 8.56
CA GLN A 4 -6.41 6.65 8.86
C GLN A 4 -5.54 7.51 9.80
N GLN A 5 -5.64 8.84 9.74
CA GLN A 5 -4.94 9.72 10.69
C GLN A 5 -5.54 9.61 12.09
N CYS A 6 -6.88 9.57 12.20
CA CYS A 6 -7.55 9.34 13.48
C CYS A 6 -7.16 7.99 14.09
N MET A 7 -7.10 6.93 13.26
CA MET A 7 -6.65 5.61 13.71
C MET A 7 -5.20 5.61 14.17
N ALA A 8 -4.32 6.33 13.47
CA ALA A 8 -2.92 6.48 13.89
C ALA A 8 -2.79 7.17 15.25
N HIS A 9 -3.68 8.13 15.56
CA HIS A 9 -3.72 8.77 16.88
C HIS A 9 -4.19 7.82 17.97
N LEU A 10 -5.25 7.02 17.72
CA LEU A 10 -5.71 6.01 18.66
C LEU A 10 -4.63 5.00 19.01
N VAL A 11 -3.94 4.47 17.99
CA VAL A 11 -2.85 3.49 18.18
C VAL A 11 -1.66 4.08 18.94
N ARG A 12 -1.39 5.37 18.78
CA ARG A 12 -0.32 6.06 19.51
C ARG A 12 -0.70 6.45 20.94
N GLY A 13 -1.98 6.72 21.18
CA GLY A 13 -2.48 7.20 22.47
C GLY A 13 -2.93 6.11 23.43
N GLY A 14 -3.09 4.86 22.98
CA GLY A 14 -3.61 3.76 23.77
C GLY A 14 -2.76 2.50 23.70
N GLU A 15 -2.81 1.67 24.73
CA GLU A 15 -2.21 0.35 24.69
C GLU A 15 -2.92 -0.53 23.65
N TRP A 16 -2.14 -1.32 22.90
CA TRP A 16 -2.67 -2.12 21.80
C TRP A 16 -3.81 -3.07 22.22
N ASP A 17 -3.69 -3.69 23.37
CA ASP A 17 -4.68 -4.66 23.85
C ASP A 17 -6.06 -4.02 24.07
N ALA A 18 -6.09 -2.71 24.40
CA ALA A 18 -7.33 -1.96 24.55
C ALA A 18 -7.87 -1.42 23.21
N VAL A 19 -7.00 -0.93 22.35
CA VAL A 19 -7.43 -0.22 21.11
C VAL A 19 -7.42 -1.11 19.86
N GLY A 20 -6.66 -2.20 19.87
CA GLY A 20 -6.48 -3.09 18.73
C GLY A 20 -7.78 -3.62 18.13
N PRO A 21 -8.74 -4.10 18.91
CA PRO A 21 -10.04 -4.57 18.38
C PRO A 21 -10.82 -3.49 17.66
N VAL A 22 -10.79 -2.26 18.16
CA VAL A 22 -11.45 -1.11 17.51
C VAL A 22 -10.74 -0.76 16.20
N VAL A 23 -9.40 -0.73 16.23
CA VAL A 23 -8.57 -0.48 15.05
C VAL A 23 -8.88 -1.51 13.97
N ALA A 24 -8.85 -2.79 14.29
CA ALA A 24 -9.12 -3.88 13.36
C ALA A 24 -10.53 -3.76 12.75
N SER A 25 -11.55 -3.46 13.55
CA SER A 25 -12.92 -3.29 13.08
C SER A 25 -13.05 -2.14 12.07
N VAL A 26 -12.38 -1.02 12.31
CA VAL A 26 -12.41 0.13 11.40
C VAL A 26 -11.62 -0.17 10.12
N GLU A 27 -10.45 -0.79 10.22
CA GLU A 27 -9.64 -1.18 9.06
C GLU A 27 -10.38 -2.17 8.18
N ASP A 28 -11.11 -3.13 8.75
CA ASP A 28 -11.95 -4.07 8.01
C ASP A 28 -13.07 -3.36 7.24
N ARG A 29 -13.74 -2.37 7.85
CA ARG A 29 -14.74 -1.56 7.15
C ARG A 29 -14.16 -0.75 6.00
N VAL A 30 -12.95 -0.22 6.16
CA VAL A 30 -12.23 0.48 5.08
C VAL A 30 -11.95 -0.47 3.92
N LEU A 31 -11.51 -1.69 4.21
CA LEU A 31 -11.27 -2.72 3.20
C LEU A 31 -12.57 -3.13 2.48
N GLU A 32 -13.66 -3.34 3.22
CA GLU A 32 -14.98 -3.62 2.64
C GLU A 32 -15.45 -2.50 1.72
N SER A 33 -15.27 -1.25 2.15
CA SER A 33 -15.60 -0.08 1.34
C SER A 33 -14.79 -0.04 0.05
N ALA A 34 -13.49 -0.39 0.09
CA ALA A 34 -12.65 -0.45 -1.08
C ALA A 34 -13.12 -1.54 -2.07
N PHE A 35 -13.53 -2.71 -1.60
CA PHE A 35 -14.13 -3.74 -2.46
C PHE A 35 -15.46 -3.28 -3.05
N THR A 36 -16.29 -2.58 -2.28
CA THR A 36 -17.56 -1.98 -2.75
C THR A 36 -17.29 -0.95 -3.86
N VAL A 37 -16.32 -0.07 -3.68
CA VAL A 37 -15.92 0.90 -4.71
C VAL A 37 -15.48 0.20 -5.99
N MET A 38 -14.76 -0.91 -5.88
CA MET A 38 -14.36 -1.73 -7.02
C MET A 38 -15.51 -2.56 -7.62
N ASN A 39 -16.70 -2.52 -7.04
CA ASN A 39 -17.84 -3.40 -7.39
C ASN A 39 -17.45 -4.88 -7.38
N ARG A 40 -16.82 -5.31 -6.29
CA ARG A 40 -16.37 -6.69 -6.05
C ARG A 40 -16.76 -7.14 -4.66
N ALA A 41 -17.05 -8.43 -4.54
CA ALA A 41 -17.13 -9.06 -3.22
C ALA A 41 -15.74 -9.09 -2.57
N ARG A 42 -15.69 -8.95 -1.25
CA ARG A 42 -14.46 -9.10 -0.47
C ARG A 42 -13.83 -10.47 -0.77
N ARG A 43 -12.53 -10.48 -0.95
CA ARG A 43 -11.73 -11.67 -1.16
C ARG A 43 -10.59 -11.69 -0.17
N GLU A 44 -10.34 -12.84 0.38
CA GLU A 44 -9.13 -13.09 1.18
C GLU A 44 -7.94 -13.47 0.27
N GLY A 45 -6.77 -13.64 0.86
CA GLY A 45 -5.57 -14.07 0.15
C GLY A 45 -4.81 -12.95 -0.57
N PRO A 46 -4.15 -13.26 -1.69
CA PRO A 46 -3.17 -12.36 -2.31
C PRO A 46 -3.69 -10.97 -2.66
N VAL A 47 -4.96 -10.85 -3.05
CA VAL A 47 -5.58 -9.55 -3.38
C VAL A 47 -5.68 -8.66 -2.14
N LEU A 48 -6.18 -9.22 -1.04
CA LEU A 48 -6.28 -8.48 0.24
C LEU A 48 -4.89 -8.12 0.76
N GLU A 49 -3.95 -9.06 0.70
CA GLU A 49 -2.57 -8.80 1.08
C GLU A 49 -1.96 -7.66 0.26
N GLN A 50 -2.15 -7.67 -1.06
CA GLN A 50 -1.66 -6.60 -1.91
C GLN A 50 -2.33 -5.25 -1.60
N MET A 51 -3.65 -5.21 -1.35
CA MET A 51 -4.37 -3.98 -1.00
C MET A 51 -3.77 -3.30 0.23
N THR A 52 -3.34 -4.10 1.21
CA THR A 52 -2.82 -3.60 2.49
C THR A 52 -1.32 -3.27 2.47
N LEU A 53 -0.60 -3.66 1.42
CA LEU A 53 0.79 -3.24 1.24
C LEU A 53 0.90 -1.72 1.00
N PRO A 54 1.99 -1.09 1.44
CA PRO A 54 2.30 0.28 1.04
C PRO A 54 2.42 0.43 -0.48
N GLN A 55 2.14 1.62 -0.97
CA GLN A 55 2.20 1.92 -2.41
C GLN A 55 3.56 1.59 -3.06
N PRO A 56 4.73 1.86 -2.43
CA PRO A 56 6.03 1.46 -2.97
C PRO A 56 6.21 -0.06 -3.13
N HIS A 57 5.40 -0.87 -2.47
CA HIS A 57 5.38 -2.32 -2.60
C HIS A 57 4.21 -2.81 -3.49
N GLY A 58 3.67 -1.96 -4.33
CA GLY A 58 2.60 -2.30 -5.27
C GLY A 58 1.19 -2.35 -4.68
N GLY A 59 1.03 -2.01 -3.40
CA GLY A 59 -0.26 -1.98 -2.71
C GLY A 59 -1.06 -0.70 -2.95
N LEU A 60 -2.20 -0.60 -2.26
CA LEU A 60 -3.04 0.60 -2.22
C LEU A 60 -2.73 1.48 -1.01
N GLY A 61 -1.93 0.99 -0.05
CA GLY A 61 -1.66 1.67 1.21
C GLY A 61 -2.84 1.63 2.19
N LEU A 62 -3.81 0.75 1.99
CA LEU A 62 -4.89 0.50 2.95
C LEU A 62 -4.30 -0.26 4.13
N ARG A 63 -4.14 0.41 5.24
CA ARG A 63 -3.40 -0.14 6.38
C ARG A 63 -4.16 -1.29 7.03
N ARG A 64 -3.43 -2.32 7.40
CA ARG A 64 -3.85 -3.35 8.33
C ARG A 64 -2.77 -3.42 9.42
N THR A 65 -3.12 -2.88 10.58
CA THR A 65 -2.19 -2.74 11.70
C THR A 65 -2.08 -4.09 12.41
N SER A 66 -0.89 -4.66 12.42
CA SER A 66 -0.61 -5.85 13.23
C SER A 66 -0.46 -5.46 14.71
N PRO A 67 -0.60 -6.41 15.65
CA PRO A 67 -0.30 -6.15 17.07
C PRO A 67 1.11 -5.57 17.26
N LEU A 68 2.07 -6.07 16.51
CA LEU A 68 3.46 -5.59 16.54
C LEU A 68 3.57 -4.12 16.08
N ASP A 69 2.91 -3.76 14.97
CA ASP A 69 2.85 -2.37 14.49
C ASP A 69 2.18 -1.44 15.50
N GLY A 70 1.10 -1.90 16.13
CA GLY A 70 0.37 -1.14 17.13
C GLY A 70 1.21 -0.85 18.38
N ARG A 71 1.86 -1.87 18.92
CA ARG A 71 2.77 -1.72 20.06
C ARG A 71 3.98 -0.84 19.74
N ALA A 72 4.56 -1.00 18.55
CA ALA A 72 5.66 -0.15 18.08
C ALA A 72 5.23 1.32 17.93
N ALA A 73 4.01 1.56 17.48
CA ALA A 73 3.46 2.92 17.35
C ALA A 73 3.27 3.59 18.70
N TYR A 74 2.73 2.86 19.69
CA TYR A 74 2.58 3.33 21.06
C TYR A 74 3.95 3.68 21.70
N LEU A 75 4.92 2.76 21.61
CA LEU A 75 6.26 2.98 22.15
C LEU A 75 6.96 4.17 21.51
N SER A 76 6.83 4.30 20.19
CA SER A 76 7.39 5.43 19.44
C SER A 76 6.81 6.77 19.91
N ALA A 77 5.49 6.83 20.11
CA ALA A 77 4.82 8.04 20.59
C ALA A 77 5.19 8.37 22.04
N ALA A 78 5.24 7.37 22.90
CA ALA A 78 5.62 7.56 24.30
C ALA A 78 7.08 8.05 24.44
N ALA A 79 8.02 7.49 23.67
CA ALA A 79 9.40 7.94 23.64
C ALA A 79 9.55 9.38 23.13
N GLN A 80 8.83 9.72 22.06
CA GLN A 80 8.82 11.11 21.54
C GLN A 80 8.23 12.09 22.55
N ALA A 81 7.16 11.71 23.25
CA ALA A 81 6.56 12.52 24.28
C ALA A 81 7.54 12.75 25.46
N GLN A 82 8.28 11.71 25.87
CA GLN A 82 9.30 11.85 26.91
C GLN A 82 10.45 12.78 26.48
N GLN A 83 10.92 12.67 25.24
CA GLN A 83 11.94 13.59 24.72
C GLN A 83 11.46 15.04 24.74
N ALA A 84 10.24 15.28 24.21
CA ALA A 84 9.65 16.61 24.20
C ALA A 84 9.46 17.20 25.61
N MET A 85 9.19 16.35 26.62
CA MET A 85 9.07 16.79 28.01
C MET A 85 10.43 17.04 28.67
N ALA A 86 11.48 16.33 28.28
CA ALA A 86 12.83 16.58 28.77
C ALA A 86 13.36 17.93 28.31
N ASP A 87 12.96 18.34 27.11
CA ASP A 87 13.36 19.61 26.48
C ASP A 87 12.41 20.79 26.82
N GLY A 88 11.26 20.53 27.48
CA GLY A 88 10.19 21.47 27.76
C GLY A 88 10.16 22.00 29.21
N PRO A 89 9.32 23.04 29.47
CA PRO A 89 9.17 23.56 30.82
C PRO A 89 8.63 22.51 31.80
N ALA A 90 9.16 22.48 33.01
CA ALA A 90 8.89 21.49 34.06
C ALA A 90 7.40 21.31 34.48
N ALA A 91 6.51 22.17 33.98
CA ALA A 91 5.07 22.16 34.24
C ALA A 91 4.30 21.08 33.46
N PHE A 92 4.90 20.48 32.43
CA PHE A 92 4.24 19.48 31.58
C PHE A 92 4.80 18.09 31.88
N ARG A 93 4.28 17.41 32.90
CA ARG A 93 4.58 15.99 33.22
C ARG A 93 3.31 15.13 33.22
N PRO A 94 2.66 14.89 32.04
CA PRO A 94 1.42 14.11 32.03
C PRO A 94 1.60 12.59 32.10
N PHE A 95 2.82 12.05 32.14
CA PHE A 95 3.09 10.60 32.14
C PHE A 95 4.06 10.17 33.25
N GLU A 96 3.64 10.34 34.51
CA GLU A 96 4.43 9.84 35.66
C GLU A 96 4.58 8.31 35.70
N GLY A 97 3.85 7.55 34.87
CA GLY A 97 3.90 6.07 34.85
C GLY A 97 4.81 5.43 33.79
N ALA A 98 5.38 6.20 32.89
CA ALA A 98 6.28 5.66 31.86
C ALA A 98 7.71 6.16 32.12
N SER A 99 8.38 5.60 33.13
CA SER A 99 9.81 5.82 33.28
C SER A 99 10.56 5.31 32.04
N GLY A 100 11.72 5.90 31.73
CA GLY A 100 12.56 5.45 30.63
C GLY A 100 12.84 3.93 30.70
N ASP A 101 12.93 3.38 31.92
CA ASP A 101 13.10 1.96 32.14
C ASP A 101 11.89 1.12 31.73
N THR A 102 10.67 1.59 32.01
CA THR A 102 9.45 0.91 31.55
C THR A 102 9.34 0.86 30.02
N LEU A 103 9.67 1.95 29.34
CA LEU A 103 9.68 1.98 27.87
C LEU A 103 10.77 1.08 27.29
N ARG A 104 11.94 1.02 27.94
CA ARG A 104 13.03 0.12 27.57
C ARG A 104 12.62 -1.34 27.71
N LEU A 105 12.04 -1.74 28.83
CA LEU A 105 11.56 -3.11 29.04
C LEU A 105 10.48 -3.51 28.02
N ARG A 106 9.53 -2.62 27.71
CA ARG A 106 8.52 -2.85 26.68
C ARG A 106 9.13 -2.93 25.28
N TRP A 107 10.17 -2.16 25.00
CA TRP A 107 10.91 -2.24 23.74
C TRP A 107 11.66 -3.57 23.62
N GLU A 108 12.34 -4.02 24.67
CA GLU A 108 13.04 -5.31 24.70
C GLU A 108 12.06 -6.47 24.49
N ALA A 109 10.89 -6.43 25.13
CA ALA A 109 9.83 -7.42 24.93
C ALA A 109 9.33 -7.42 23.47
N LEU A 110 9.04 -6.25 22.90
CA LEU A 110 8.62 -6.11 21.52
C LEU A 110 9.68 -6.61 20.54
N HIS A 111 10.94 -6.32 20.83
CA HIS A 111 12.08 -6.79 20.03
C HIS A 111 12.22 -8.31 20.09
N GLY A 112 12.00 -8.91 21.25
CA GLY A 112 11.98 -10.37 21.44
C GLY A 112 10.86 -11.05 20.65
N GLU A 113 9.64 -10.51 20.69
CA GLU A 113 8.50 -11.00 19.91
C GLU A 113 8.72 -10.85 18.39
N GLY A 114 9.38 -9.77 17.98
CA GLY A 114 9.74 -9.48 16.60
C GLY A 114 10.99 -10.18 16.09
N ASN A 115 11.48 -11.21 16.78
CA ASN A 115 12.73 -11.89 16.47
C ASN A 115 12.76 -12.35 15.00
N GLY A 116 13.73 -11.83 14.24
CA GLY A 116 13.83 -12.01 12.79
C GLY A 116 13.07 -10.97 11.94
N LEU A 117 12.26 -10.08 12.52
CA LEU A 117 11.69 -8.90 11.85
C LEU A 117 12.63 -7.71 11.85
N TRP A 118 13.42 -7.59 12.90
CA TRP A 118 14.41 -6.53 13.06
C TRP A 118 15.69 -6.96 12.35
N GLY A 119 16.06 -6.35 11.25
CA GLY A 119 17.33 -6.62 10.57
C GLY A 119 18.54 -6.35 11.47
N ASP A 120 19.72 -6.79 11.04
CA ASP A 120 20.98 -6.65 11.78
C ASP A 120 21.33 -5.19 12.11
N GLU A 121 20.80 -4.23 11.36
CA GLU A 121 20.95 -2.80 11.60
C GLU A 121 20.39 -2.36 12.97
N VAL A 122 19.33 -3.01 13.45
CA VAL A 122 18.74 -2.69 14.76
C VAL A 122 19.43 -3.45 15.89
N ARG A 123 20.13 -4.56 15.58
CA ARG A 123 20.91 -5.31 16.55
C ARG A 123 22.24 -4.66 16.93
N ALA A 124 22.81 -3.90 15.99
CA ALA A 124 24.12 -3.24 16.19
C ALA A 124 23.99 -1.85 16.84
N ALA A 125 22.87 -1.18 16.72
CA ALA A 125 22.61 0.07 17.40
C ALA A 125 22.22 -0.22 18.85
N ASP A 126 22.63 0.65 19.75
CA ASP A 126 22.21 0.68 21.16
C ASP A 126 20.66 0.61 21.22
N ALA A 127 20.15 -0.64 21.14
CA ALA A 127 18.75 -0.94 20.81
C ALA A 127 17.75 -0.35 21.82
N ALA A 128 18.26 0.01 23.00
CA ALA A 128 17.49 0.57 24.10
C ALA A 128 17.62 2.10 24.22
N SER A 129 18.24 2.78 23.24
CA SER A 129 18.31 4.24 23.30
C SER A 129 16.96 4.88 22.96
N MET A 130 16.61 5.98 23.64
CA MET A 130 15.35 6.70 23.40
C MET A 130 15.15 7.15 21.95
N PRO A 131 16.19 7.63 21.22
CA PRO A 131 16.08 7.91 19.80
C PRO A 131 15.69 6.70 18.94
N THR A 132 16.18 5.51 19.28
CA THR A 132 15.83 4.24 18.58
C THR A 132 14.39 3.86 18.85
N ILE A 133 13.94 3.91 20.11
CA ILE A 133 12.54 3.66 20.48
C ILE A 133 11.60 4.64 19.80
N ALA A 134 11.96 5.92 19.72
CA ALA A 134 11.17 6.94 19.05
C ALA A 134 10.95 6.66 17.54
N GLN A 135 11.80 5.83 16.94
CA GLN A 135 11.68 5.39 15.55
C GLN A 135 11.06 3.99 15.37
N ALA A 136 10.70 3.33 16.47
CA ALA A 136 10.22 1.94 16.47
C ALA A 136 9.08 1.69 15.48
N GLN A 137 8.08 2.56 15.43
CA GLN A 137 6.95 2.45 14.49
C GLN A 137 7.41 2.44 13.03
N ARG A 138 8.31 3.35 12.67
CA ARG A 138 8.81 3.50 11.30
C ARG A 138 9.63 2.29 10.87
N THR A 139 10.48 1.80 11.77
CA THR A 139 11.36 0.66 11.51
C THR A 139 10.53 -0.63 11.40
N CYS A 140 9.66 -0.90 12.38
CA CYS A 140 8.76 -2.04 12.37
C CYS A 140 7.89 -2.05 11.11
N GLY A 141 7.19 -0.97 10.82
CA GLY A 141 6.28 -0.89 9.69
C GLY A 141 6.97 -1.13 8.34
N ARG A 142 8.21 -0.64 8.15
CA ARG A 142 8.98 -0.92 6.94
C ARG A 142 9.35 -2.39 6.80
N GLN A 143 9.79 -3.02 7.87
CA GLN A 143 10.22 -4.42 7.86
C GLN A 143 9.04 -5.37 7.69
N VAL A 144 7.94 -5.13 8.40
CA VAL A 144 6.69 -5.88 8.22
C VAL A 144 6.21 -5.78 6.77
N ALA A 145 6.20 -4.57 6.21
CA ALA A 145 5.79 -4.36 4.82
C ALA A 145 6.71 -5.09 3.83
N ALA A 146 8.03 -5.03 4.03
CA ALA A 146 9.00 -5.72 3.18
C ALA A 146 8.79 -7.25 3.22
N LYS A 147 8.68 -7.85 4.41
CA LYS A 147 8.43 -9.29 4.55
C LYS A 147 7.11 -9.73 3.93
N ARG A 148 6.04 -8.97 4.10
CA ARG A 148 4.75 -9.27 3.47
C ARG A 148 4.84 -9.17 1.95
N TYR A 149 5.58 -8.21 1.42
CA TYR A 149 5.84 -8.09 -0.01
C TYR A 149 6.62 -9.31 -0.54
N GLU A 150 7.68 -9.72 0.15
CA GLU A 150 8.48 -10.91 -0.21
C GLU A 150 7.64 -12.19 -0.16
N ALA A 151 6.82 -12.35 0.89
CA ALA A 151 5.91 -13.49 1.00
C ALA A 151 4.90 -13.52 -0.17
N LEU A 152 4.37 -12.38 -0.57
CA LEU A 152 3.47 -12.27 -1.70
C LEU A 152 4.18 -12.58 -3.03
N LEU A 153 5.41 -12.10 -3.22
CA LEU A 153 6.24 -12.46 -4.38
C LEU A 153 6.49 -13.97 -4.44
N ALA A 154 6.83 -14.58 -3.31
CA ALA A 154 7.07 -16.02 -3.21
C ALA A 154 5.80 -16.81 -3.55
N SER A 155 4.63 -16.39 -3.07
CA SER A 155 3.35 -17.05 -3.36
C SER A 155 3.02 -17.01 -4.85
N TYR A 156 3.25 -15.89 -5.53
CA TYR A 156 3.05 -15.79 -6.97
C TYR A 156 4.09 -16.59 -7.77
N ASN A 157 5.32 -16.66 -7.30
CA ASN A 157 6.36 -17.44 -7.95
C ASN A 157 6.12 -18.96 -7.85
N ALA A 158 5.52 -19.42 -6.75
CA ALA A 158 5.14 -20.80 -6.55
C ALA A 158 3.88 -21.21 -7.34
N ALA A 159 3.05 -20.26 -7.73
CA ALA A 159 1.81 -20.53 -8.47
C ALA A 159 2.11 -20.88 -9.94
N SER A 160 1.52 -21.95 -10.44
CA SER A 160 1.58 -22.33 -11.86
C SER A 160 0.75 -21.40 -12.74
N GLY A 161 1.09 -21.31 -14.03
CA GLY A 161 0.28 -20.57 -15.03
C GLY A 161 0.28 -19.06 -14.82
N ASP A 162 -0.79 -18.53 -14.26
CA ASP A 162 -0.98 -17.07 -14.08
C ASP A 162 -0.06 -16.43 -13.05
N GLY A 163 0.68 -17.21 -12.25
CA GLY A 163 1.60 -16.70 -11.24
C GLY A 163 2.66 -15.76 -11.82
N ARG A 164 3.22 -16.08 -12.99
CA ARG A 164 4.21 -15.22 -13.67
C ARG A 164 3.64 -13.84 -14.05
N ARG A 165 2.39 -13.79 -14.52
CA ARG A 165 1.72 -12.53 -14.85
C ARG A 165 1.44 -11.72 -13.59
N ALA A 166 0.96 -12.36 -12.54
CA ALA A 166 0.72 -11.73 -11.25
C ALA A 166 2.01 -11.16 -10.64
N LEU A 167 3.11 -11.92 -10.73
CA LEU A 167 4.43 -11.49 -10.30
C LEU A 167 4.93 -10.27 -11.09
N ALA A 168 4.84 -10.30 -12.42
CA ALA A 168 5.23 -9.18 -13.28
C ALA A 168 4.42 -7.93 -12.98
N ARG A 169 3.09 -8.08 -12.81
CA ARG A 169 2.20 -6.98 -12.43
C ARG A 169 2.58 -6.40 -11.07
N LEU A 170 2.74 -7.24 -10.03
CA LEU A 170 3.10 -6.76 -8.70
C LEU A 170 4.41 -5.98 -8.73
N ARG A 171 5.43 -6.50 -9.42
CA ARG A 171 6.72 -5.80 -9.61
C ARG A 171 6.57 -4.47 -10.34
N SER A 172 5.77 -4.41 -11.40
CA SER A 172 5.52 -3.16 -12.14
C SER A 172 4.73 -2.14 -11.30
N CYS A 173 3.90 -2.60 -10.36
CA CYS A 173 3.19 -1.75 -9.42
C CYS A 173 4.08 -1.30 -8.23
N ALA A 174 5.19 -1.97 -7.96
CA ALA A 174 6.07 -1.70 -6.82
C ALA A 174 7.09 -0.59 -7.13
N CYS A 175 6.63 0.50 -7.73
CA CYS A 175 7.44 1.70 -7.88
C CYS A 175 6.62 2.94 -7.51
N HIS A 176 7.30 3.99 -7.05
CA HIS A 176 6.65 5.22 -6.60
C HIS A 176 5.79 5.86 -7.72
N ALA A 177 6.30 5.90 -8.94
CA ALA A 177 5.61 6.50 -10.07
C ALA A 177 4.30 5.77 -10.43
N SER A 178 4.27 4.43 -10.28
CA SER A 178 3.09 3.62 -10.60
C SER A 178 1.90 3.85 -9.66
N ALA A 179 2.14 4.46 -8.50
CA ALA A 179 1.14 4.75 -7.48
C ALA A 179 0.72 6.23 -7.44
N ALA A 180 1.38 7.10 -8.20
CA ALA A 180 1.14 8.55 -8.16
C ALA A 180 -0.33 8.91 -8.36
N TRP A 181 -1.02 8.24 -9.29
CA TRP A 181 -2.44 8.47 -9.57
C TRP A 181 -3.39 8.18 -8.39
N LEU A 182 -2.95 7.43 -7.38
CA LEU A 182 -3.72 7.16 -6.16
C LEU A 182 -3.75 8.36 -5.19
N THR A 183 -2.78 9.24 -5.29
CA THR A 183 -2.55 10.32 -4.33
C THR A 183 -2.58 11.71 -4.95
N VAL A 184 -2.45 11.81 -6.27
CA VAL A 184 -2.52 13.08 -6.99
C VAL A 184 -3.96 13.56 -7.06
N LEU A 185 -4.20 14.77 -6.56
CA LEU A 185 -5.49 15.42 -6.74
C LEU A 185 -5.56 16.01 -8.16
N PRO A 186 -6.64 15.73 -8.91
CA PRO A 186 -6.81 16.32 -10.23
C PRO A 186 -6.94 17.84 -10.12
N THR A 187 -6.15 18.56 -10.91
CA THR A 187 -6.17 20.04 -10.96
C THR A 187 -7.24 20.58 -11.92
N SER A 188 -7.88 19.71 -12.69
CA SER A 188 -8.98 20.04 -13.58
C SER A 188 -9.86 18.80 -13.84
N ARG A 189 -11.11 19.03 -14.21
CA ARG A 189 -12.05 17.95 -14.60
C ARG A 189 -11.54 17.04 -15.70
N ALA A 190 -10.70 17.56 -16.60
CA ALA A 190 -10.12 16.76 -17.69
C ALA A 190 -9.10 15.72 -17.20
N LEU A 191 -8.61 15.86 -15.96
CA LEU A 191 -7.68 14.95 -15.31
C LEU A 191 -8.37 14.03 -14.28
N GLU A 192 -9.67 14.23 -14.05
CA GLU A 192 -10.44 13.35 -13.17
C GLU A 192 -10.69 12.01 -13.87
N LEU A 193 -10.37 10.93 -13.18
CA LEU A 193 -10.80 9.60 -13.62
C LEU A 193 -12.29 9.44 -13.35
N LYS A 194 -13.03 9.00 -14.35
CA LYS A 194 -14.42 8.58 -14.16
C LYS A 194 -14.48 7.37 -13.22
N THR A 195 -15.62 7.16 -12.60
CA THR A 195 -15.81 6.06 -11.65
C THR A 195 -15.41 4.70 -12.24
N GLU A 196 -15.79 4.44 -13.50
CA GLU A 196 -15.47 3.18 -14.19
C GLU A 196 -13.99 3.07 -14.53
N GLU A 197 -13.35 4.17 -14.91
CA GLU A 197 -11.91 4.23 -15.19
C GLU A 197 -11.11 4.00 -13.90
N PHE A 198 -11.52 4.64 -12.80
CA PHE A 198 -10.91 4.43 -11.50
C PHE A 198 -11.05 2.98 -11.02
N ARG A 199 -12.26 2.40 -11.16
CA ARG A 199 -12.51 0.98 -10.84
C ARG A 199 -11.63 0.06 -11.66
N ALA A 200 -11.57 0.26 -12.97
CA ALA A 200 -10.75 -0.56 -13.86
C ALA A 200 -9.27 -0.47 -13.51
N ALA A 201 -8.77 0.73 -13.23
CA ALA A 201 -7.38 0.94 -12.82
C ALA A 201 -7.06 0.24 -11.48
N MET A 202 -7.95 0.34 -10.49
CA MET A 202 -7.82 -0.35 -9.20
C MET A 202 -7.82 -1.86 -9.36
N GLN A 203 -8.79 -2.38 -10.13
CA GLN A 203 -8.91 -3.81 -10.39
C GLN A 203 -7.67 -4.34 -11.12
N HIS A 204 -7.21 -3.66 -12.16
CA HIS A 204 -6.00 -4.03 -12.90
C HIS A 204 -4.76 -4.05 -11.99
N ARG A 205 -4.57 -3.01 -11.16
CA ARG A 205 -3.48 -2.96 -10.20
C ARG A 205 -3.44 -4.17 -9.26
N LEU A 206 -4.62 -4.64 -8.84
CA LEU A 206 -4.77 -5.78 -7.93
C LEU A 206 -4.85 -7.14 -8.66
N GLY A 207 -4.80 -7.16 -9.98
CA GLY A 207 -4.94 -8.38 -10.78
C GLY A 207 -6.34 -8.95 -10.81
N LEU A 208 -7.32 -8.11 -10.56
CA LEU A 208 -8.72 -8.43 -10.79
C LEU A 208 -9.06 -8.09 -12.25
N ALA A 209 -9.92 -8.89 -12.86
CA ALA A 209 -10.37 -8.59 -14.23
C ALA A 209 -11.08 -7.22 -14.26
N PRO A 210 -10.58 -6.24 -15.02
CA PRO A 210 -11.19 -4.91 -15.12
C PRO A 210 -12.43 -4.91 -16.03
N LEU A 211 -13.18 -5.99 -15.99
CA LEU A 211 -14.35 -6.21 -16.83
C LEU A 211 -15.60 -6.32 -15.96
N PRO A 212 -16.74 -5.82 -16.42
CA PRO A 212 -18.01 -6.03 -15.75
C PRO A 212 -18.34 -7.54 -15.72
N ALA A 213 -19.02 -7.99 -14.67
CA ALA A 213 -19.31 -9.42 -14.48
C ALA A 213 -20.05 -10.06 -15.67
N ASN A 214 -20.91 -9.28 -16.36
CA ASN A 214 -21.65 -9.71 -17.53
C ASN A 214 -20.79 -9.84 -18.82
N ALA A 215 -19.53 -9.37 -18.80
CA ALA A 215 -18.60 -9.57 -19.92
C ALA A 215 -17.84 -10.89 -19.81
N VAL A 216 -17.83 -11.53 -18.64
CA VAL A 216 -17.20 -12.84 -18.44
C VAL A 216 -18.06 -13.89 -19.14
N GLY A 217 -17.41 -14.73 -19.95
CA GLY A 217 -18.08 -15.75 -20.76
C GLY A 217 -18.52 -15.25 -22.16
N LEU A 218 -18.40 -13.97 -22.45
CA LEU A 218 -18.66 -13.47 -23.80
C LEU A 218 -17.46 -13.72 -24.72
N PRO A 219 -17.70 -13.97 -26.02
CA PRO A 219 -16.63 -14.11 -26.99
C PRO A 219 -16.01 -12.76 -27.31
N CYS A 220 -14.68 -12.69 -27.26
CA CYS A 220 -13.93 -11.57 -27.82
C CYS A 220 -13.95 -11.61 -29.36
N SER A 221 -13.59 -10.50 -29.99
CA SER A 221 -13.43 -10.43 -31.48
C SER A 221 -12.42 -11.47 -32.02
N CYS A 222 -11.48 -11.93 -31.22
CA CYS A 222 -10.57 -13.05 -31.54
C CYS A 222 -11.22 -14.44 -31.37
N ARG A 223 -12.50 -14.51 -30.99
CA ARG A 223 -13.27 -15.71 -30.67
C ARG A 223 -12.87 -16.42 -29.38
N ALA A 224 -11.85 -15.97 -28.66
CA ALA A 224 -11.56 -16.48 -27.32
C ALA A 224 -12.66 -16.03 -26.35
N LEU A 225 -13.03 -16.91 -25.41
CA LEU A 225 -13.95 -16.54 -24.34
C LEU A 225 -13.20 -15.65 -23.34
N VAL A 226 -13.83 -14.54 -22.97
CA VAL A 226 -13.32 -13.66 -21.91
C VAL A 226 -13.49 -14.37 -20.56
N THR A 227 -12.41 -14.62 -19.86
CA THR A 227 -12.44 -15.27 -18.57
C THR A 227 -12.01 -14.30 -17.44
N ALA A 228 -12.48 -14.56 -16.22
CA ALA A 228 -12.05 -13.79 -15.07
C ALA A 228 -10.55 -13.96 -14.77
N ALA A 229 -9.94 -15.06 -15.24
CA ALA A 229 -8.53 -15.34 -15.06
C ALA A 229 -7.65 -14.57 -16.06
N ASP A 230 -8.16 -14.30 -17.27
CA ASP A 230 -7.43 -13.54 -18.27
C ASP A 230 -7.85 -12.06 -18.25
N SER A 231 -7.51 -11.41 -17.15
CA SER A 231 -7.85 -10.01 -16.89
C SER A 231 -7.24 -9.04 -17.92
N ASP A 232 -6.18 -9.46 -18.60
CA ASP A 232 -5.41 -8.63 -19.52
C ASP A 232 -5.79 -8.88 -20.97
N HIS A 233 -6.67 -9.86 -21.26
CA HIS A 233 -7.04 -10.26 -22.62
C HIS A 233 -7.45 -9.06 -23.50
N ALA A 234 -8.32 -8.19 -22.97
CA ALA A 234 -8.79 -7.01 -23.71
C ALA A 234 -7.64 -6.00 -24.03
N MET A 235 -6.54 -6.06 -23.26
CA MET A 235 -5.39 -5.18 -23.45
C MET A 235 -4.36 -5.75 -24.42
N VAL A 236 -4.29 -7.07 -24.56
CA VAL A 236 -3.26 -7.76 -25.36
C VAL A 236 -3.83 -8.56 -26.55
N CYS A 237 -5.14 -8.55 -26.74
CA CYS A 237 -5.79 -9.29 -27.80
C CYS A 237 -5.35 -8.80 -29.18
N SER A 238 -4.91 -9.72 -30.02
CA SER A 238 -4.46 -9.43 -31.38
C SER A 238 -5.54 -8.83 -32.28
N SER A 239 -6.81 -9.18 -32.05
CA SER A 239 -7.95 -8.62 -32.82
C SER A 239 -8.23 -7.15 -32.52
N VAL A 240 -7.63 -6.59 -31.42
CA VAL A 240 -7.73 -5.16 -31.09
C VAL A 240 -6.39 -4.46 -31.30
N GLN A 241 -5.51 -5.02 -32.12
CA GLN A 241 -4.17 -4.47 -32.39
C GLN A 241 -4.21 -3.01 -32.88
N GLY A 242 -5.23 -2.63 -33.69
CA GLY A 242 -5.45 -1.23 -34.08
C GLY A 242 -5.68 -0.29 -32.91
N GLN A 243 -6.32 -0.77 -31.83
CA GLN A 243 -6.49 0.03 -30.62
C GLN A 243 -5.18 0.12 -29.82
N SER A 244 -4.28 -0.85 -29.93
CA SER A 244 -2.95 -0.78 -29.33
C SER A 244 -2.10 0.31 -29.97
N SER A 245 -2.08 0.39 -31.31
CA SER A 245 -1.41 1.47 -32.04
C SER A 245 -2.02 2.82 -31.71
N MET A 246 -3.35 2.93 -31.70
CA MET A 246 -4.04 4.16 -31.33
C MET A 246 -3.69 4.62 -29.89
N ARG A 247 -3.62 3.70 -28.91
CA ARG A 247 -3.21 4.02 -27.55
C ARG A 247 -1.76 4.49 -27.50
N HIS A 248 -0.87 3.84 -28.23
CA HIS A 248 0.53 4.24 -28.35
C HIS A 248 0.66 5.66 -28.94
N ASP A 249 -0.11 5.98 -29.99
CA ASP A 249 -0.10 7.30 -30.62
C ASP A 249 -0.66 8.38 -29.69
N ILE A 250 -1.71 8.07 -28.93
CA ILE A 250 -2.24 8.97 -27.91
C ILE A 250 -1.18 9.25 -26.84
N LEU A 251 -0.48 8.21 -26.34
CA LEU A 251 0.58 8.37 -25.35
C LEU A 251 1.77 9.17 -25.90
N LYS A 252 2.20 8.89 -27.14
CA LYS A 252 3.21 9.70 -27.83
C LYS A 252 2.79 11.18 -27.90
N GLY A 253 1.53 11.44 -28.27
CA GLY A 253 0.99 12.81 -28.36
C GLY A 253 0.95 13.52 -26.99
N ILE A 254 0.62 12.80 -25.91
CA ILE A 254 0.63 13.35 -24.55
C ILE A 254 2.08 13.66 -24.13
N LEU A 255 3.00 12.72 -24.27
CA LEU A 255 4.40 12.91 -23.92
C LEU A 255 5.02 14.08 -24.68
N ARG A 256 4.76 14.17 -26.00
CA ARG A 256 5.22 15.29 -26.82
C ARG A 256 4.72 16.63 -26.27
N ARG A 257 3.45 16.72 -25.88
CA ARG A 257 2.90 17.95 -25.29
C ARG A 257 3.57 18.30 -23.95
N ILE A 258 3.86 17.33 -23.12
CA ILE A 258 4.55 17.53 -21.85
C ILE A 258 5.97 18.04 -22.10
N VAL A 259 6.72 17.38 -22.98
CA VAL A 259 8.11 17.73 -23.33
C VAL A 259 8.16 19.13 -23.98
N HIS A 260 7.24 19.43 -24.87
CA HIS A 260 7.16 20.75 -25.50
C HIS A 260 6.83 21.87 -24.49
N ARG A 261 5.94 21.60 -23.52
CA ARG A 261 5.66 22.56 -22.43
C ARG A 261 6.86 22.77 -21.51
N ALA A 262 7.73 21.79 -21.39
CA ALA A 262 9.01 21.90 -20.68
C ALA A 262 10.09 22.65 -21.49
N GLY A 263 9.78 23.20 -22.67
CA GLY A 263 10.71 23.92 -23.52
C GLY A 263 11.66 23.02 -24.30
N VAL A 264 11.44 21.71 -24.33
CA VAL A 264 12.29 20.76 -25.07
C VAL A 264 11.66 20.47 -26.43
N ALA A 265 12.43 20.69 -27.49
CA ALA A 265 12.03 20.30 -28.84
C ALA A 265 12.01 18.77 -28.96
N SER A 266 10.91 18.20 -29.43
CA SER A 266 10.80 16.75 -29.67
C SER A 266 10.21 16.48 -31.04
N THR A 267 10.83 15.56 -31.76
CA THR A 267 10.29 14.97 -32.99
C THR A 267 9.65 13.63 -32.67
N LEU A 268 8.51 13.34 -33.29
CA LEU A 268 7.96 11.98 -33.27
C LEU A 268 8.72 11.16 -34.31
N GLU A 269 9.09 9.95 -33.92
CA GLU A 269 9.50 8.95 -34.91
C GLU A 269 8.35 8.70 -35.90
N PRO A 270 8.65 8.53 -37.16
CA PRO A 270 7.63 8.28 -38.21
C PRO A 270 6.85 7.00 -37.96
#